data_c67c24c4674f2a28f1d1b21b4484ce53
#
_entry.id   c67c24c4674f2a28f1d1b21b4484ce53
#
_cell.length_a   1.000
_cell.length_b   1.000
_cell.length_c   1.000
_cell.angle_alpha   90.00
_cell.angle_beta   90.00
_cell.angle_gamma   90.00
#
_symmetry.space_group_name_H-M   'P 1'
#
loop_
_entity.id
_entity.type
_entity.pdbx_description
1 polymer ?
#
loop_
_entity_poly.entity_id
_entity_poly.type
_entity_poly.pdbx_seq_one_letter_code
_entity_poly.pdbx_strand_id
1 'polypeptide(L)'
;MRRKRLSEEDFVAQKTAEHPCFDCGAGKRNARIHLPVAPKCNIQCNYCVRKYDCVNESRPGVTSVVLSPAEAVDRFKKARKAIPDLTVAGIAGPGDALASFEEGAETLNRIRSIDPDITFCLSTNGLMLPFYVNHIISLGVTHVTVTVNSVDPTVGAKIYHHVTYLGKEHTGEEGASLLLQNQLSGIRYLSSMGVVVKVNIVLIKGINDHEIDEIVYMVKDCGCKITNIMQLIPVKGSAFESMKLISQSQMNQIRKECENILPQMYHCRQCRADAMGTLEHDLKHDIV
;
A
#
# COMPACT_ATOMS: atom_id res chain seq x y z
N MET A 1 11.84 32.76 19.32
CA MET A 1 12.64 31.53 19.27
C MET A 1 12.57 30.93 17.85
N ARG A 2 13.69 30.90 17.10
CA ARG A 2 13.73 30.22 15.80
C ARG A 2 13.64 28.71 16.05
N ARG A 3 12.55 28.04 15.63
CA ARG A 3 12.50 26.57 15.58
C ARG A 3 13.68 26.11 14.70
N LYS A 4 14.59 25.29 15.25
CA LYS A 4 15.62 24.62 14.48
C LYS A 4 14.91 23.83 13.39
N ARG A 5 15.24 24.04 12.12
CA ARG A 5 14.77 23.15 11.04
C ARG A 5 15.35 21.77 11.33
N LEU A 6 14.47 20.77 11.41
CA LEU A 6 14.87 19.36 11.47
C LEU A 6 15.64 19.02 10.20
N SER A 7 16.59 18.07 10.29
CA SER A 7 17.15 17.45 9.09
C SER A 7 16.01 16.72 8.34
N GLU A 8 16.22 16.44 7.06
CA GLU A 8 15.24 15.70 6.25
C GLU A 8 15.01 14.29 6.82
N GLU A 9 16.06 13.64 7.29
CA GLU A 9 15.98 12.34 7.96
C GLU A 9 15.17 12.40 9.27
N ASP A 10 15.42 13.40 10.12
CA ASP A 10 14.65 13.60 11.37
C ASP A 10 13.17 13.89 11.08
N PHE A 11 12.89 14.66 10.01
CA PHE A 11 11.52 14.94 9.59
C PHE A 11 10.80 13.66 9.17
N VAL A 12 11.41 12.83 8.32
CA VAL A 12 10.82 11.56 7.88
C VAL A 12 10.68 10.58 9.05
N ALA A 13 11.65 10.53 9.96
CA ALA A 13 11.58 9.69 11.16
C ALA A 13 10.39 10.09 12.05
N GLN A 14 10.16 11.39 12.26
CA GLN A 14 9.00 11.88 13.00
C GLN A 14 7.69 11.47 12.31
N LYS A 15 7.59 11.68 10.98
CA LYS A 15 6.41 11.28 10.21
C LYS A 15 6.13 9.78 10.30
N THR A 16 7.18 8.94 10.32
CA THR A 16 7.08 7.49 10.48
C THR A 16 6.54 7.13 11.88
N ALA A 17 7.05 7.77 12.94
CA ALA A 17 6.61 7.54 14.32
C ALA A 17 5.16 7.98 14.58
N GLU A 18 4.60 8.81 13.71
CA GLU A 18 3.20 9.25 13.75
C GLU A 18 2.30 8.51 12.74
N HIS A 19 2.87 7.59 11.93
CA HIS A 19 2.14 6.91 10.86
C HIS A 19 1.52 5.60 11.34
N PRO A 20 0.16 5.46 11.41
CA PRO A 20 -0.52 4.26 11.92
C PRO A 20 -0.09 2.94 11.28
N CYS A 21 0.25 2.94 9.99
CA CYS A 21 0.62 1.71 9.26
C CYS A 21 2.13 1.41 9.26
N PHE A 22 2.96 2.27 9.87
CA PHE A 22 4.41 2.07 9.92
C PHE A 22 4.94 1.98 11.36
N ASP A 23 4.16 2.46 12.33
CA ASP A 23 4.47 2.37 13.76
C ASP A 23 3.28 1.78 14.54
N CYS A 24 3.54 0.75 15.35
CA CYS A 24 2.50 0.06 16.11
C CYS A 24 1.89 0.96 17.20
N GLY A 25 2.71 1.81 17.85
CA GLY A 25 2.24 2.76 18.86
C GLY A 25 1.37 3.86 18.25
N ALA A 26 1.74 4.36 17.06
CA ALA A 26 0.93 5.31 16.31
C ALA A 26 -0.41 4.72 15.89
N GLY A 27 -0.46 3.43 15.55
CA GLY A 27 -1.70 2.75 15.17
C GLY A 27 -2.84 2.83 16.19
N LYS A 28 -2.52 3.07 17.46
CA LYS A 28 -3.49 3.24 18.54
C LYS A 28 -3.86 4.70 18.82
N ARG A 29 -2.97 5.63 18.53
CA ARG A 29 -3.12 7.04 18.91
C ARG A 29 -3.49 7.93 17.72
N ASN A 30 -2.91 7.65 16.57
CA ASN A 30 -3.01 8.49 15.40
C ASN A 30 -4.03 7.93 14.39
N ALA A 31 -4.70 8.83 13.73
CA ALA A 31 -5.69 8.48 12.72
C ALA A 31 -5.12 8.65 11.29
N ARG A 32 -5.69 7.86 10.37
CA ARG A 32 -5.49 8.00 8.92
C ARG A 32 -6.83 8.26 8.25
N ILE A 33 -6.75 8.84 7.06
CA ILE A 33 -7.85 8.85 6.09
C ILE A 33 -7.35 8.25 4.78
N HIS A 34 -8.10 7.28 4.25
CA HIS A 34 -7.91 6.80 2.90
C HIS A 34 -8.89 7.50 1.96
N LEU A 35 -8.38 7.96 0.82
CA LEU A 35 -9.13 8.68 -0.19
C LEU A 35 -9.28 7.79 -1.42
N PRO A 36 -10.49 7.24 -1.68
CA PRO A 36 -10.72 6.26 -2.74
C PRO A 36 -10.85 6.95 -4.11
N VAL A 37 -9.77 7.53 -4.60
CA VAL A 37 -9.70 8.25 -5.89
C VAL A 37 -9.05 7.42 -7.00
N ALA A 38 -8.62 6.19 -6.72
CA ALA A 38 -7.85 5.35 -7.63
C ALA A 38 -8.63 4.09 -8.07
N PRO A 39 -9.64 4.18 -8.96
CA PRO A 39 -10.47 3.03 -9.32
C PRO A 39 -9.83 2.09 -10.34
N LYS A 40 -8.84 2.54 -11.12
CA LYS A 40 -8.20 1.74 -12.17
C LYS A 40 -7.12 0.84 -11.58
N CYS A 41 -6.79 -0.24 -12.30
CA CYS A 41 -5.63 -1.08 -12.02
C CYS A 41 -5.07 -1.60 -13.35
N ASN A 42 -3.77 -1.72 -13.42
CA ASN A 42 -3.01 -2.14 -14.60
C ASN A 42 -2.50 -3.58 -14.50
N ILE A 43 -2.93 -4.33 -13.48
CA ILE A 43 -2.69 -5.77 -13.34
C ILE A 43 -4.00 -6.49 -12.98
N GLN A 44 -4.09 -7.77 -13.32
CA GLN A 44 -5.15 -8.66 -12.86
C GLN A 44 -4.55 -9.78 -12.03
N CYS A 45 -4.70 -9.68 -10.71
CA CYS A 45 -4.32 -10.77 -9.81
C CYS A 45 -5.40 -11.87 -9.81
N ASN A 46 -5.01 -13.15 -9.73
CA ASN A 46 -5.93 -14.29 -9.71
C ASN A 46 -6.82 -14.36 -8.46
N TYR A 47 -6.46 -13.65 -7.39
CA TYR A 47 -7.28 -13.51 -6.19
C TYR A 47 -8.19 -12.26 -6.18
N CYS A 48 -8.16 -11.43 -7.21
CA CYS A 48 -8.88 -10.16 -7.27
C CYS A 48 -10.10 -10.24 -8.19
N VAL A 49 -11.20 -9.64 -7.76
CA VAL A 49 -12.38 -9.35 -8.60
C VAL A 49 -12.55 -7.84 -8.66
N ARG A 50 -12.37 -7.26 -9.84
CA ARG A 50 -12.29 -5.79 -10.05
C ARG A 50 -13.52 -4.97 -9.64
N LYS A 51 -14.65 -5.58 -9.38
CA LYS A 51 -15.82 -4.90 -8.82
C LYS A 51 -15.73 -4.62 -7.31
N TYR A 52 -14.73 -5.19 -6.65
CA TYR A 52 -14.45 -5.00 -5.22
C TYR A 52 -13.15 -4.22 -5.03
N ASP A 53 -12.90 -3.78 -3.81
CA ASP A 53 -11.65 -3.15 -3.42
C ASP A 53 -10.45 -4.10 -3.62
N CYS A 54 -9.27 -3.54 -3.80
CA CYS A 54 -8.05 -4.30 -3.99
C CYS A 54 -7.69 -5.11 -2.73
N VAL A 55 -7.46 -6.39 -2.88
CA VAL A 55 -7.09 -7.31 -1.77
C VAL A 55 -5.75 -6.95 -1.14
N ASN A 56 -4.83 -6.38 -1.92
CA ASN A 56 -3.50 -5.98 -1.46
C ASN A 56 -3.54 -4.74 -0.55
N GLU A 57 -4.51 -3.87 -0.79
CA GLU A 57 -4.57 -2.53 -0.21
C GLU A 57 -5.72 -2.39 0.77
N SER A 58 -6.79 -3.14 0.56
CA SER A 58 -8.03 -3.01 1.32
C SER A 58 -8.74 -4.35 1.50
N ARG A 59 -9.76 -4.35 2.34
CA ARG A 59 -10.61 -5.53 2.54
C ARG A 59 -11.53 -5.70 1.35
N PRO A 60 -11.46 -6.82 0.61
CA PRO A 60 -12.32 -7.08 -0.55
C PRO A 60 -13.79 -7.18 -0.16
N GLY A 61 -14.67 -6.77 -1.07
CA GLY A 61 -16.11 -6.82 -0.89
C GLY A 61 -16.70 -5.68 -0.06
N VAL A 62 -15.89 -4.80 0.48
CA VAL A 62 -16.33 -3.57 1.14
C VAL A 62 -16.24 -2.44 0.12
N THR A 63 -17.29 -2.26 -0.63
CA THR A 63 -17.34 -1.26 -1.70
C THR A 63 -17.15 0.14 -1.14
N SER A 64 -16.12 0.81 -1.59
CA SER A 64 -15.95 2.23 -1.41
C SER A 64 -16.65 3.01 -2.51
N VAL A 65 -17.10 4.20 -2.15
CA VAL A 65 -17.49 5.20 -3.14
C VAL A 65 -16.22 5.73 -3.78
N VAL A 66 -16.11 5.68 -5.11
CA VAL A 66 -15.03 6.37 -5.83
C VAL A 66 -15.31 7.87 -5.81
N LEU A 67 -14.34 8.63 -5.33
CA LEU A 67 -14.45 10.09 -5.22
C LEU A 67 -13.68 10.78 -6.36
N SER A 68 -14.21 11.88 -6.84
CA SER A 68 -13.41 12.85 -7.61
C SER A 68 -12.40 13.54 -6.69
N PRO A 69 -11.33 14.15 -7.23
CA PRO A 69 -10.38 14.93 -6.43
C PRO A 69 -11.05 16.02 -5.58
N ALA A 70 -12.08 16.67 -6.08
CA ALA A 70 -12.81 17.71 -5.34
C ALA A 70 -13.56 17.12 -4.14
N GLU A 71 -14.30 16.02 -4.33
CA GLU A 71 -15.02 15.32 -3.26
C GLU A 71 -14.06 14.75 -2.21
N ALA A 72 -12.91 14.21 -2.64
CA ALA A 72 -11.88 13.72 -1.73
C ALA A 72 -11.29 14.83 -0.85
N VAL A 73 -11.06 16.01 -1.42
CA VAL A 73 -10.62 17.20 -0.67
C VAL A 73 -11.66 17.66 0.33
N ASP A 74 -12.93 17.68 -0.06
CA ASP A 74 -14.01 18.08 0.87
C ASP A 74 -14.19 17.04 1.99
N ARG A 75 -14.04 15.76 1.69
CA ARG A 75 -14.00 14.69 2.69
C ARG A 75 -12.82 14.88 3.65
N PHE A 76 -11.63 15.19 3.13
CA PHE A 76 -10.46 15.47 3.96
C PHE A 76 -10.70 16.65 4.90
N LYS A 77 -11.27 17.79 4.42
CA LYS A 77 -11.57 18.96 5.25
C LYS A 77 -12.52 18.63 6.40
N LYS A 78 -13.55 17.84 6.14
CA LYS A 78 -14.51 17.39 7.16
C LYS A 78 -13.81 16.47 8.18
N ALA A 79 -13.05 15.49 7.70
CA ALA A 79 -12.29 14.57 8.56
C ALA A 79 -11.29 15.32 9.45
N ARG A 80 -10.57 16.31 8.91
CA ARG A 80 -9.60 17.10 9.65
C ARG A 80 -10.21 17.90 10.79
N LYS A 81 -11.47 18.35 10.63
CA LYS A 81 -12.23 19.01 11.70
C LYS A 81 -12.74 18.04 12.77
N ALA A 82 -13.15 16.84 12.34
CA ALA A 82 -13.78 15.86 13.23
C ALA A 82 -12.75 14.98 13.98
N ILE A 83 -11.54 14.84 13.46
CA ILE A 83 -10.50 13.92 13.95
C ILE A 83 -9.23 14.74 14.26
N PRO A 84 -9.04 15.20 15.50
CA PRO A 84 -7.86 16.00 15.88
C PRO A 84 -6.54 15.29 15.63
N ASP A 85 -6.50 13.96 15.84
CA ASP A 85 -5.31 13.12 15.73
C ASP A 85 -5.09 12.56 14.31
N LEU A 86 -5.70 13.18 13.29
CA LEU A 86 -5.50 12.79 11.89
C LEU A 86 -4.10 13.22 11.44
N THR A 87 -3.20 12.25 11.23
CA THR A 87 -1.80 12.51 10.84
C THR A 87 -1.47 12.09 9.42
N VAL A 88 -2.30 11.23 8.81
CA VAL A 88 -2.03 10.64 7.49
C VAL A 88 -3.22 10.78 6.55
N ALA A 89 -2.95 11.24 5.34
CA ALA A 89 -3.83 11.14 4.18
C ALA A 89 -3.20 10.20 3.15
N GLY A 90 -3.89 9.10 2.82
CA GLY A 90 -3.37 8.04 1.96
C GLY A 90 -4.28 7.73 0.77
N ILE A 91 -3.68 7.29 -0.33
CA ILE A 91 -4.37 6.71 -1.48
C ILE A 91 -4.05 5.22 -1.51
N ALA A 92 -5.08 4.39 -1.24
CA ALA A 92 -4.95 2.94 -1.10
C ALA A 92 -6.05 2.19 -1.88
N GLY A 93 -6.42 2.69 -3.04
CA GLY A 93 -7.44 2.03 -3.85
C GLY A 93 -8.64 2.93 -4.21
N PRO A 94 -9.76 2.27 -4.66
CA PRO A 94 -10.05 0.82 -4.67
C PRO A 94 -9.30 -0.02 -5.71
N GLY A 95 -8.55 0.60 -6.62
CA GLY A 95 -7.65 -0.04 -7.56
C GLY A 95 -6.18 0.16 -7.19
N ASP A 96 -5.40 0.73 -8.12
CA ASP A 96 -3.98 1.03 -7.93
C ASP A 96 -3.72 2.54 -8.05
N ALA A 97 -3.00 3.11 -7.08
CA ALA A 97 -2.76 4.56 -7.02
C ALA A 97 -2.01 5.09 -8.25
N LEU A 98 -1.11 4.30 -8.85
CA LEU A 98 -0.33 4.73 -10.00
C LEU A 98 -1.03 4.44 -11.35
N ALA A 99 -2.05 3.58 -11.36
CA ALA A 99 -2.93 3.43 -12.53
C ALA A 99 -3.98 4.55 -12.64
N SER A 100 -4.15 5.32 -11.56
CA SER A 100 -5.00 6.52 -11.46
C SER A 100 -4.17 7.70 -10.93
N PHE A 101 -2.95 7.88 -11.46
CA PHE A 101 -1.97 8.81 -10.90
C PHE A 101 -2.47 10.26 -10.91
N GLU A 102 -3.11 10.70 -11.98
CA GLU A 102 -3.53 12.09 -12.15
C GLU A 102 -4.56 12.51 -11.08
N GLU A 103 -5.57 11.67 -10.84
CA GLU A 103 -6.59 11.91 -9.82
C GLU A 103 -5.97 11.93 -8.41
N GLY A 104 -5.01 11.04 -8.16
CA GLY A 104 -4.25 10.98 -6.93
C GLY A 104 -3.39 12.22 -6.71
N ALA A 105 -2.61 12.60 -7.71
CA ALA A 105 -1.71 13.76 -7.66
C ALA A 105 -2.48 15.07 -7.46
N GLU A 106 -3.59 15.26 -8.18
CA GLU A 106 -4.46 16.42 -8.00
C GLU A 106 -5.01 16.50 -6.57
N THR A 107 -5.48 15.35 -6.05
CA THR A 107 -6.00 15.27 -4.67
C THR A 107 -4.94 15.67 -3.64
N LEU A 108 -3.74 15.09 -3.73
CA LEU A 108 -2.66 15.36 -2.78
C LEU A 108 -2.17 16.82 -2.86
N ASN A 109 -2.03 17.39 -4.06
CA ASN A 109 -1.64 18.78 -4.25
C ASN A 109 -2.66 19.75 -3.61
N ARG A 110 -3.95 19.51 -3.79
CA ARG A 110 -5.00 20.32 -3.17
C ARG A 110 -5.00 20.20 -1.65
N ILE A 111 -4.80 18.99 -1.11
CA ILE A 111 -4.72 18.76 0.35
C ILE A 111 -3.48 19.44 0.92
N ARG A 112 -2.32 19.40 0.25
CA ARG A 112 -1.10 20.08 0.66
C ARG A 112 -1.30 21.59 0.87
N SER A 113 -2.11 22.19 0.03
CA SER A 113 -2.43 23.64 0.16
C SER A 113 -3.32 23.95 1.38
N ILE A 114 -4.00 22.94 1.93
CA ILE A 114 -4.90 23.08 3.09
C ILE A 114 -4.17 22.73 4.39
N ASP A 115 -3.39 21.64 4.37
CA ASP A 115 -2.64 21.13 5.51
C ASP A 115 -1.22 20.71 5.03
N PRO A 116 -0.25 21.64 5.12
CA PRO A 116 1.13 21.38 4.72
C PRO A 116 1.83 20.30 5.55
N ASP A 117 1.35 20.08 6.78
CA ASP A 117 1.98 19.19 7.75
C ASP A 117 1.45 17.75 7.69
N ILE A 118 0.35 17.50 6.96
CA ILE A 118 -0.19 16.14 6.84
C ILE A 118 0.80 15.19 6.15
N THR A 119 0.92 13.96 6.63
CA THR A 119 1.75 12.93 6.00
C THR A 119 1.01 12.30 4.83
N PHE A 120 1.64 12.27 3.66
CA PHE A 120 1.10 11.55 2.50
C PHE A 120 1.66 10.16 2.39
N CYS A 121 0.78 9.18 2.10
CA CYS A 121 1.19 7.84 1.71
C CYS A 121 0.43 7.33 0.49
N LEU A 122 1.07 6.41 -0.24
CA LEU A 122 0.51 5.73 -1.40
C LEU A 122 0.66 4.23 -1.25
N SER A 123 -0.31 3.49 -1.78
CA SER A 123 -0.22 2.04 -1.95
C SER A 123 -0.36 1.67 -3.42
N THR A 124 0.55 0.83 -3.93
CA THR A 124 0.61 0.46 -5.35
C THR A 124 1.09 -0.97 -5.55
N ASN A 125 0.72 -1.56 -6.69
CA ASN A 125 1.32 -2.82 -7.16
C ASN A 125 2.75 -2.65 -7.67
N GLY A 126 3.22 -1.43 -7.86
CA GLY A 126 4.60 -1.10 -8.23
C GLY A 126 4.91 -1.10 -9.73
N LEU A 127 3.99 -1.54 -10.60
CA LEU A 127 4.25 -1.64 -12.05
C LEU A 127 4.69 -0.30 -12.67
N MET A 128 4.08 0.81 -12.24
CA MET A 128 4.35 2.13 -12.79
C MET A 128 5.34 2.95 -11.95
N LEU A 129 5.98 2.37 -10.93
CA LEU A 129 6.96 3.08 -10.11
C LEU A 129 8.08 3.71 -10.93
N PRO A 130 8.76 3.01 -11.85
CA PRO A 130 9.87 3.62 -12.61
C PRO A 130 9.46 4.88 -13.37
N PHE A 131 8.18 4.98 -13.73
CA PHE A 131 7.65 6.14 -14.45
C PHE A 131 7.30 7.31 -13.50
N TYR A 132 6.76 7.01 -12.29
CA TYR A 132 6.22 8.02 -11.40
C TYR A 132 7.06 8.35 -10.16
N VAL A 133 8.20 7.69 -9.90
CA VAL A 133 8.99 7.90 -8.68
C VAL A 133 9.34 9.37 -8.42
N ASN A 134 9.79 10.11 -9.44
CA ASN A 134 10.13 11.53 -9.29
C ASN A 134 8.90 12.39 -9.00
N HIS A 135 7.77 12.07 -9.58
CA HIS A 135 6.50 12.77 -9.32
C HIS A 135 6.01 12.50 -7.89
N ILE A 136 6.09 11.25 -7.42
CA ILE A 136 5.75 10.85 -6.04
C ILE A 136 6.57 11.66 -5.04
N ILE A 137 7.89 11.80 -5.27
CA ILE A 137 8.80 12.58 -4.42
C ILE A 137 8.41 14.06 -4.47
N SER A 138 8.17 14.62 -5.65
CA SER A 138 7.79 16.04 -5.82
C SER A 138 6.45 16.39 -5.16
N LEU A 139 5.52 15.44 -5.10
CA LEU A 139 4.27 15.54 -4.34
C LEU A 139 4.50 15.53 -2.82
N GLY A 140 5.72 15.30 -2.34
CA GLY A 140 6.06 15.20 -0.92
C GLY A 140 5.49 13.96 -0.23
N VAL A 141 5.27 12.88 -0.98
CA VAL A 141 4.92 11.58 -0.41
C VAL A 141 6.14 10.99 0.28
N THR A 142 6.04 10.75 1.57
CA THR A 142 7.15 10.23 2.39
C THR A 142 7.05 8.73 2.68
N HIS A 143 5.89 8.13 2.45
CA HIS A 143 5.62 6.72 2.73
C HIS A 143 4.96 6.04 1.54
N VAL A 144 5.53 4.95 1.07
CA VAL A 144 4.97 4.17 -0.04
C VAL A 144 4.88 2.70 0.37
N THR A 145 3.71 2.11 0.14
CA THR A 145 3.51 0.66 0.26
C THR A 145 3.51 0.05 -1.14
N VAL A 146 4.38 -0.94 -1.36
CA VAL A 146 4.43 -1.70 -2.62
C VAL A 146 4.02 -3.14 -2.34
N THR A 147 3.18 -3.74 -3.17
CA THR A 147 2.85 -5.16 -3.05
C THR A 147 3.79 -6.00 -3.92
N VAL A 148 4.57 -6.87 -3.28
CA VAL A 148 5.45 -7.85 -3.94
C VAL A 148 5.08 -9.24 -3.45
N ASN A 149 4.47 -10.05 -4.31
CA ASN A 149 3.95 -11.37 -3.90
C ASN A 149 4.84 -12.53 -4.36
N SER A 150 5.85 -12.28 -5.17
CA SER A 150 6.81 -13.30 -5.64
C SER A 150 8.09 -12.63 -6.12
N VAL A 151 9.19 -13.35 -6.00
CA VAL A 151 10.49 -13.00 -6.58
C VAL A 151 10.95 -14.00 -7.65
N ASP A 152 10.18 -15.06 -7.85
CA ASP A 152 10.30 -16.01 -8.96
C ASP A 152 9.21 -15.74 -10.02
N PRO A 153 9.57 -15.38 -11.27
CA PRO A 153 8.58 -15.17 -12.33
C PRO A 153 7.69 -16.40 -12.60
N THR A 154 8.15 -17.62 -12.34
CA THR A 154 7.34 -18.84 -12.52
C THR A 154 6.24 -18.95 -11.45
N VAL A 155 6.51 -18.49 -10.24
CA VAL A 155 5.53 -18.36 -9.17
C VAL A 155 4.62 -17.17 -9.42
N GLY A 156 5.19 -16.03 -9.82
CA GLY A 156 4.44 -14.82 -10.18
C GLY A 156 3.42 -15.08 -11.30
N ALA A 157 3.76 -15.88 -12.29
CA ALA A 157 2.85 -16.30 -13.38
C ALA A 157 1.59 -17.05 -12.89
N LYS A 158 1.65 -17.69 -11.72
CA LYS A 158 0.48 -18.35 -11.09
C LYS A 158 -0.37 -17.33 -10.31
N ILE A 159 0.22 -16.22 -9.88
CA ILE A 159 -0.45 -15.19 -9.08
C ILE A 159 -1.13 -14.16 -9.96
N TYR A 160 -0.48 -13.74 -11.05
CA TYR A 160 -0.94 -12.68 -11.93
C TYR A 160 -1.47 -13.26 -13.25
N HIS A 161 -2.74 -12.98 -13.55
CA HIS A 161 -3.35 -13.39 -14.81
C HIS A 161 -2.74 -12.63 -15.99
N HIS A 162 -2.64 -11.29 -15.85
CA HIS A 162 -1.96 -10.42 -16.79
C HIS A 162 -1.47 -9.12 -16.14
N VAL A 163 -0.54 -8.49 -16.83
CA VAL A 163 0.04 -7.19 -16.52
C VAL A 163 -0.08 -6.30 -17.77
N THR A 164 -0.71 -5.15 -17.65
CA THR A 164 -0.84 -4.18 -18.75
C THR A 164 0.16 -3.05 -18.56
N TYR A 165 1.21 -3.05 -19.37
CA TYR A 165 2.27 -2.06 -19.30
C TYR A 165 2.39 -1.31 -20.63
N LEU A 166 2.34 0.04 -20.58
CA LEU A 166 2.39 0.94 -21.76
C LEU A 166 1.41 0.54 -22.87
N GLY A 167 0.19 0.14 -22.47
CA GLY A 167 -0.88 -0.23 -23.41
C GLY A 167 -0.79 -1.65 -23.99
N LYS A 168 0.23 -2.43 -23.62
CA LYS A 168 0.39 -3.83 -24.02
C LYS A 168 0.13 -4.77 -22.85
N GLU A 169 -0.62 -5.85 -23.11
CA GLU A 169 -0.85 -6.92 -22.15
C GLU A 169 0.30 -7.95 -22.23
N HIS A 170 0.83 -8.32 -21.06
CA HIS A 170 1.84 -9.34 -20.84
C HIS A 170 1.30 -10.40 -19.89
N THR A 171 1.52 -11.66 -20.18
CA THR A 171 1.04 -12.82 -19.42
C THR A 171 2.17 -13.75 -19.02
N GLY A 172 1.87 -14.72 -18.15
CA GLY A 172 2.83 -15.75 -17.74
C GLY A 172 4.09 -15.14 -17.09
N GLU A 173 5.22 -15.81 -17.31
CA GLU A 173 6.51 -15.41 -16.72
C GLU A 173 7.02 -14.06 -17.25
N GLU A 174 6.72 -13.70 -18.50
CA GLU A 174 7.07 -12.40 -19.08
C GLU A 174 6.40 -11.26 -18.28
N GLY A 175 5.09 -11.36 -18.06
CA GLY A 175 4.33 -10.37 -17.29
C GLY A 175 4.77 -10.27 -15.83
N ALA A 176 5.01 -11.43 -15.20
CA ALA A 176 5.48 -11.50 -13.83
C ALA A 176 6.89 -10.91 -13.66
N SER A 177 7.80 -11.21 -14.60
CA SER A 177 9.17 -10.67 -14.62
C SER A 177 9.17 -9.15 -14.80
N LEU A 178 8.37 -8.64 -15.73
CA LEU A 178 8.22 -7.20 -15.96
C LEU A 178 7.74 -6.47 -14.71
N LEU A 179 6.70 -7.01 -14.05
CA LEU A 179 6.17 -6.45 -12.80
C LEU A 179 7.24 -6.43 -11.72
N LEU A 180 7.92 -7.55 -11.48
CA LEU A 180 8.96 -7.68 -10.46
C LEU A 180 10.11 -6.69 -10.69
N GLN A 181 10.61 -6.59 -11.92
CA GLN A 181 11.70 -5.65 -12.26
C GLN A 181 11.31 -4.20 -11.95
N ASN A 182 10.08 -3.80 -12.31
CA ASN A 182 9.58 -2.45 -12.04
C ASN A 182 9.38 -2.21 -10.54
N GLN A 183 8.89 -3.20 -9.80
CA GLN A 183 8.77 -3.14 -8.34
C GLN A 183 10.11 -2.92 -7.67
N LEU A 184 11.09 -3.78 -7.94
CA LEU A 184 12.39 -3.73 -7.27
C LEU A 184 13.18 -2.46 -7.63
N SER A 185 13.17 -2.04 -8.90
CA SER A 185 13.82 -0.81 -9.31
C SER A 185 13.17 0.44 -8.67
N GLY A 186 11.86 0.48 -8.62
CA GLY A 186 11.11 1.55 -7.98
C GLY A 186 11.32 1.63 -6.47
N ILE A 187 11.30 0.48 -5.77
CA ILE A 187 11.59 0.40 -4.33
C ILE A 187 13.00 0.92 -4.05
N ARG A 188 14.00 0.46 -4.81
CA ARG A 188 15.39 0.88 -4.63
C ARG A 188 15.55 2.38 -4.83
N TYR A 189 14.94 2.95 -5.84
CA TYR A 189 15.04 4.39 -6.11
C TYR A 189 14.31 5.20 -5.02
N LEU A 190 13.07 4.87 -4.66
CA LEU A 190 12.34 5.56 -3.58
C LEU A 190 13.13 5.54 -2.27
N SER A 191 13.66 4.37 -1.89
CA SER A 191 14.45 4.21 -0.67
C SER A 191 15.73 5.04 -0.71
N SER A 192 16.43 5.13 -1.85
CA SER A 192 17.64 5.96 -2.02
C SER A 192 17.35 7.45 -1.90
N MET A 193 16.10 7.86 -2.16
CA MET A 193 15.64 9.25 -2.05
C MET A 193 14.98 9.57 -0.70
N GLY A 194 15.16 8.70 0.31
CA GLY A 194 14.66 8.93 1.67
C GLY A 194 13.17 8.61 1.89
N VAL A 195 12.46 8.10 0.87
CA VAL A 195 11.07 7.64 1.04
C VAL A 195 11.05 6.34 1.82
N VAL A 196 10.21 6.25 2.85
CA VAL A 196 10.04 5.03 3.64
C VAL A 196 9.18 4.04 2.88
N VAL A 197 9.76 2.94 2.46
CA VAL A 197 9.06 1.89 1.73
C VAL A 197 8.68 0.75 2.66
N LYS A 198 7.40 0.36 2.59
CA LYS A 198 6.86 -0.87 3.15
C LYS A 198 6.48 -1.81 2.01
N VAL A 199 6.69 -3.12 2.21
CA VAL A 199 6.22 -4.11 1.26
C VAL A 199 5.10 -4.95 1.87
N ASN A 200 3.96 -5.00 1.17
CA ASN A 200 2.88 -5.95 1.44
C ASN A 200 3.16 -7.26 0.68
N ILE A 201 2.94 -8.39 1.35
CA ILE A 201 3.08 -9.74 0.76
C ILE A 201 1.79 -10.49 1.07
N VAL A 202 1.01 -10.84 0.06
CA VAL A 202 -0.14 -11.73 0.24
C VAL A 202 0.36 -13.17 0.19
N LEU A 203 0.31 -13.86 1.33
CA LEU A 203 0.72 -15.25 1.43
C LEU A 203 -0.38 -16.16 0.88
N ILE A 204 -0.05 -16.95 -0.14
CA ILE A 204 -0.95 -17.83 -0.88
C ILE A 204 -0.44 -19.27 -0.75
N LYS A 205 -1.13 -20.05 0.08
CA LYS A 205 -0.73 -21.43 0.39
C LYS A 205 -0.59 -22.29 -0.86
N GLY A 206 0.56 -22.95 -0.99
CA GLY A 206 0.88 -23.84 -2.12
C GLY A 206 1.26 -23.09 -3.40
N ILE A 207 1.42 -21.77 -3.35
CA ILE A 207 1.89 -20.96 -4.49
C ILE A 207 3.18 -20.23 -4.11
N ASN A 208 3.16 -19.28 -3.16
CA ASN A 208 4.32 -18.50 -2.77
C ASN A 208 4.76 -18.69 -1.30
N ASP A 209 4.13 -19.59 -0.57
CA ASP A 209 4.41 -19.85 0.84
C ASP A 209 5.82 -20.41 1.10
N HIS A 210 6.50 -20.88 0.08
CA HIS A 210 7.87 -21.40 0.13
C HIS A 210 8.96 -20.36 -0.18
N GLU A 211 8.61 -19.15 -0.64
CA GLU A 211 9.57 -18.10 -1.01
C GLU A 211 9.43 -16.81 -0.19
N ILE A 212 8.64 -16.82 0.90
CA ILE A 212 8.33 -15.60 1.66
C ILE A 212 9.60 -14.94 2.25
N ASP A 213 10.52 -15.71 2.76
CA ASP A 213 11.81 -15.24 3.28
C ASP A 213 12.69 -14.66 2.16
N GLU A 214 12.71 -15.28 0.97
CA GLU A 214 13.42 -14.76 -0.20
C GLU A 214 12.87 -13.41 -0.65
N ILE A 215 11.52 -13.25 -0.63
CA ILE A 215 10.89 -11.96 -0.91
C ILE A 215 11.38 -10.91 0.10
N VAL A 216 11.37 -11.25 1.40
CA VAL A 216 11.78 -10.32 2.46
C VAL A 216 13.25 -9.94 2.35
N TYR A 217 14.14 -10.89 2.03
CA TYR A 217 15.56 -10.61 1.75
C TYR A 217 15.71 -9.67 0.56
N MET A 218 15.06 -9.96 -0.56
CA MET A 218 15.21 -9.18 -1.79
C MET A 218 14.71 -7.73 -1.62
N VAL A 219 13.58 -7.52 -0.95
CA VAL A 219 13.06 -6.16 -0.74
C VAL A 219 13.87 -5.39 0.31
N LYS A 220 14.48 -6.08 1.30
CA LYS A 220 15.44 -5.49 2.22
C LYS A 220 16.64 -4.93 1.49
N ASP A 221 17.22 -5.70 0.56
CA ASP A 221 18.36 -5.28 -0.26
C ASP A 221 18.01 -4.09 -1.18
N CYS A 222 16.73 -3.91 -1.50
CA CYS A 222 16.24 -2.71 -2.19
C CYS A 222 15.99 -1.51 -1.26
N GLY A 223 16.21 -1.65 0.07
CA GLY A 223 16.06 -0.57 1.04
C GLY A 223 14.69 -0.48 1.72
N CYS A 224 13.81 -1.47 1.53
CA CYS A 224 12.55 -1.58 2.28
C CYS A 224 12.80 -1.56 3.79
N LYS A 225 11.93 -0.91 4.56
CA LYS A 225 12.10 -0.74 6.02
C LYS A 225 11.26 -1.69 6.86
N ILE A 226 10.13 -2.17 6.32
CA ILE A 226 9.18 -3.03 7.04
C ILE A 226 8.39 -3.86 6.02
N THR A 227 8.08 -5.09 6.35
CA THR A 227 7.17 -5.93 5.56
C THR A 227 5.88 -6.23 6.31
N ASN A 228 4.82 -6.48 5.55
CA ASN A 228 3.51 -6.85 6.05
C ASN A 228 3.05 -8.11 5.34
N ILE A 229 3.29 -9.26 5.94
CA ILE A 229 2.84 -10.55 5.42
C ILE A 229 1.38 -10.71 5.79
N MET A 230 0.50 -10.73 4.79
CA MET A 230 -0.95 -10.80 4.94
C MET A 230 -1.47 -12.14 4.48
N GLN A 231 -2.49 -12.65 5.15
CA GLN A 231 -3.20 -13.82 4.69
C GLN A 231 -4.06 -13.48 3.49
N LEU A 232 -4.07 -14.35 2.48
CA LEU A 232 -5.05 -14.27 1.39
C LEU A 232 -6.48 -14.20 1.94
N ILE A 233 -7.28 -13.31 1.38
CA ILE A 233 -8.72 -13.30 1.58
C ILE A 233 -9.36 -13.83 0.28
N PRO A 234 -9.89 -15.05 0.24
CA PRO A 234 -10.56 -15.59 -0.94
C PRO A 234 -11.78 -14.75 -1.29
N VAL A 235 -11.88 -14.31 -2.54
CA VAL A 235 -12.98 -13.49 -3.04
C VAL A 235 -13.84 -14.33 -3.97
N LYS A 236 -15.16 -14.34 -3.73
CA LYS A 236 -16.12 -15.05 -4.58
C LYS A 236 -16.05 -14.55 -6.02
N GLY A 237 -15.90 -15.49 -6.95
CA GLY A 237 -15.74 -15.20 -8.38
C GLY A 237 -14.29 -14.93 -8.81
N SER A 238 -13.30 -14.98 -7.89
CA SER A 238 -11.88 -14.98 -8.26
C SER A 238 -11.40 -16.39 -8.58
N ALA A 239 -10.27 -16.50 -9.32
CA ALA A 239 -9.67 -17.82 -9.60
C ALA A 239 -9.19 -18.52 -8.31
N PHE A 240 -8.98 -17.76 -7.23
CA PHE A 240 -8.53 -18.28 -5.93
C PHE A 240 -9.65 -18.35 -4.88
N GLU A 241 -10.92 -18.33 -5.30
CA GLU A 241 -12.08 -18.42 -4.40
C GLU A 241 -12.02 -19.63 -3.45
N SER A 242 -11.51 -20.77 -3.92
CA SER A 242 -11.45 -22.03 -3.17
C SER A 242 -10.11 -22.33 -2.52
N MET A 243 -9.18 -21.36 -2.52
CA MET A 243 -7.84 -21.55 -1.96
C MET A 243 -7.90 -21.80 -0.45
N LYS A 244 -7.13 -22.80 0.00
CA LYS A 244 -6.98 -23.11 1.41
C LYS A 244 -6.09 -22.07 2.09
N LEU A 245 -6.50 -21.61 3.25
CA LEU A 245 -5.72 -20.70 4.06
C LEU A 245 -4.73 -21.45 4.94
N ILE A 246 -3.65 -20.79 5.34
CA ILE A 246 -2.78 -21.30 6.41
C ILE A 246 -3.42 -21.02 7.77
N SER A 247 -3.00 -21.76 8.79
CA SER A 247 -3.44 -21.48 10.15
C SER A 247 -2.80 -20.19 10.68
N GLN A 248 -3.45 -19.58 11.67
CA GLN A 248 -2.90 -18.40 12.35
C GLN A 248 -1.54 -18.70 13.00
N SER A 249 -1.35 -19.92 13.50
CA SER A 249 -0.07 -20.36 14.09
C SER A 249 1.04 -20.38 13.02
N GLN A 250 0.77 -20.93 11.84
CA GLN A 250 1.73 -20.93 10.72
C GLN A 250 2.05 -19.51 10.26
N MET A 251 1.04 -18.65 10.13
CA MET A 251 1.24 -17.24 9.79
C MET A 251 2.14 -16.52 10.80
N ASN A 252 1.89 -16.73 12.08
CA ASN A 252 2.70 -16.11 13.14
C ASN A 252 4.14 -16.62 13.14
N GLN A 253 4.34 -17.92 12.85
CA GLN A 253 5.67 -18.50 12.74
C GLN A 253 6.44 -17.90 11.57
N ILE A 254 5.86 -17.84 10.37
CA ILE A 254 6.48 -17.22 9.18
C ILE A 254 6.86 -15.76 9.46
N ARG A 255 5.95 -14.99 10.05
CA ARG A 255 6.26 -13.58 10.41
C ARG A 255 7.43 -13.49 11.38
N LYS A 256 7.49 -14.37 12.39
CA LYS A 256 8.57 -14.40 13.38
C LYS A 256 9.91 -14.79 12.75
N GLU A 257 9.92 -15.71 11.81
CA GLU A 257 11.12 -16.08 11.05
C GLU A 257 11.61 -14.91 10.20
N CYS A 258 10.70 -14.26 9.46
CA CYS A 258 11.00 -13.10 8.64
C CYS A 258 11.41 -11.86 9.45
N GLU A 259 11.00 -11.74 10.72
CA GLU A 259 11.39 -10.64 11.61
C GLU A 259 12.90 -10.59 11.87
N ASN A 260 13.59 -11.73 11.79
CA ASN A 260 15.06 -11.79 11.86
C ASN A 260 15.73 -11.15 10.64
N ILE A 261 15.00 -10.99 9.53
CA ILE A 261 15.50 -10.39 8.29
C ILE A 261 15.14 -8.90 8.25
N LEU A 262 13.87 -8.57 8.46
CA LEU A 262 13.33 -7.22 8.37
C LEU A 262 12.11 -7.08 9.32
N PRO A 263 11.90 -5.91 9.98
CA PRO A 263 10.74 -5.68 10.83
C PRO A 263 9.42 -6.05 10.16
N GLN A 264 8.50 -6.64 10.94
CA GLN A 264 7.20 -7.10 10.47
C GLN A 264 6.05 -6.25 11.03
N MET A 265 5.06 -5.95 10.19
CA MET A 265 3.83 -5.28 10.63
C MET A 265 2.83 -6.31 11.19
N TYR A 266 2.71 -6.41 12.52
CA TYR A 266 1.74 -7.32 13.18
C TYR A 266 0.35 -6.71 13.37
N HIS A 267 0.23 -5.40 13.33
CA HIS A 267 -0.98 -4.63 13.66
C HIS A 267 -1.85 -4.28 12.45
N CYS A 268 -1.57 -4.87 11.27
CA CYS A 268 -2.38 -4.65 10.07
C CYS A 268 -3.83 -5.13 10.26
N ARG A 269 -4.79 -4.29 9.87
CA ARG A 269 -6.23 -4.57 9.96
C ARG A 269 -6.87 -4.83 8.60
N GLN A 270 -6.11 -4.79 7.52
CA GLN A 270 -6.65 -4.84 6.15
C GLN A 270 -7.84 -3.87 6.01
N CYS A 271 -7.54 -2.58 6.12
CA CYS A 271 -8.54 -1.51 6.15
C CYS A 271 -9.33 -1.45 4.84
N ARG A 272 -10.46 -0.72 4.84
CA ARG A 272 -11.19 -0.38 3.61
C ARG A 272 -10.41 0.68 2.81
N ALA A 273 -10.64 0.74 1.49
CA ALA A 273 -10.07 1.78 0.63
C ALA A 273 -10.54 3.21 0.98
N ASP A 274 -11.59 3.33 1.78
CA ASP A 274 -12.19 4.56 2.29
C ASP A 274 -12.10 4.69 3.81
N ALA A 275 -11.23 3.90 4.46
CA ALA A 275 -11.09 3.84 5.90
C ALA A 275 -10.67 5.19 6.51
N MET A 276 -11.20 5.49 7.70
CA MET A 276 -10.94 6.74 8.41
C MET A 276 -10.96 6.52 9.92
N GLY A 277 -10.04 7.17 10.65
CA GLY A 277 -9.88 7.01 12.09
C GLY A 277 -8.63 6.25 12.47
N THR A 278 -8.54 5.74 13.71
CA THR A 278 -7.41 4.88 14.15
C THR A 278 -7.55 3.47 13.59
N LEU A 279 -6.51 2.64 13.73
CA LEU A 279 -6.60 1.23 13.27
C LEU A 279 -7.56 0.39 14.13
N GLU A 280 -7.84 0.82 15.36
CA GLU A 280 -8.77 0.11 16.26
C GLU A 280 -10.21 0.60 16.11
N HIS A 281 -10.39 1.88 15.68
CA HIS A 281 -11.69 2.51 15.53
C HIS A 281 -11.82 3.14 14.14
N ASP A 282 -12.37 2.35 13.20
CA ASP A 282 -12.69 2.83 11.87
C ASP A 282 -14.04 3.55 11.91
N LEU A 283 -14.04 4.84 11.64
CA LEU A 283 -15.24 5.68 11.66
C LEU A 283 -16.14 5.36 10.47
N LYS A 284 -17.45 5.36 10.68
CA LYS A 284 -18.42 5.19 9.62
C LYS A 284 -18.50 6.44 8.74
N HIS A 285 -18.85 6.25 7.47
CA HIS A 285 -19.02 7.32 6.47
C HIS A 285 -19.96 8.45 6.90
N ASP A 286 -20.91 8.16 7.76
CA ASP A 286 -21.99 9.07 8.18
C ASP A 286 -21.52 10.21 9.08
N ILE A 287 -20.24 10.23 9.46
CA ILE A 287 -19.68 11.24 10.37
C ILE A 287 -18.97 12.37 9.60
N VAL A 288 -18.73 12.19 8.27
CA VAL A 288 -17.92 13.13 7.48
C VAL A 288 -18.59 13.50 6.17
#